data_9d181ed8649c349f06883c7504eb1938
#
_entry.id   9d181ed8649c349f06883c7504eb1938
#
_cell.length_a   1.000
_cell.length_b   1.000
_cell.length_c   1.000
_cell.angle_alpha   90.00
_cell.angle_beta   90.00
_cell.angle_gamma   90.00
#
_symmetry.space_group_name_H-M   'P 1'
#
loop_
_entity.id
_entity.type
_entity.pdbx_description
1 polymer ?
#
loop_
_entity_poly.entity_id
_entity_poly.type
_entity_poly.pdbx_seq_one_letter_code
_entity_poly.pdbx_strand_id
1 'polypeptide(L)'
;MADMDLLFSFERLKEILDLRGYDKGYEDVAVNRAGLTLLIQQYVARFPLDEDWYRAVNPDVDDAIRSGAIASATEHFVSQGYLEGRAYCPADFDETAYLELNPDLRAAREDGMIPDLRVHFVRSGHAEGRRYK
;
A
#
# COMPACT_ATOMS: atom_id res chain seq x y z
N MET A 1 0.88 20.83 -0.05
CA MET A 1 0.59 19.57 0.69
C MET A 1 0.94 19.81 2.16
N ALA A 2 0.09 19.37 3.09
CA ALA A 2 0.42 19.47 4.51
C ALA A 2 1.63 18.58 4.81
N ASP A 3 2.59 19.09 5.61
CA ASP A 3 3.73 18.31 6.07
C ASP A 3 3.24 17.33 7.14
N MET A 4 3.26 16.03 6.84
CA MET A 4 2.77 14.98 7.72
C MET A 4 3.89 14.34 8.56
N ASP A 5 5.09 14.90 8.53
CA ASP A 5 6.18 14.48 9.43
C ASP A 5 5.98 15.05 10.84
N LEU A 6 5.01 15.93 11.00
CA LEU A 6 4.63 16.52 12.28
C LEU A 6 3.36 15.86 12.81
N LEU A 7 3.36 15.49 14.08
CA LEU A 7 2.13 15.04 14.73
C LEU A 7 1.25 16.25 15.03
N PHE A 8 0.16 16.38 14.31
CA PHE A 8 -0.84 17.40 14.58
C PHE A 8 -1.59 17.11 15.88
N SER A 9 -2.04 18.15 16.59
CA SER A 9 -3.02 17.96 17.66
C SER A 9 -4.31 17.39 17.06
N PHE A 10 -5.11 16.72 17.88
CA PHE A 10 -6.39 16.20 17.41
C PHE A 10 -7.30 17.31 16.92
N GLU A 11 -7.32 18.47 17.60
CA GLU A 11 -8.10 19.62 17.15
C GLU A 11 -7.69 20.09 15.75
N ARG A 12 -6.37 20.14 15.49
CA ARG A 12 -5.87 20.52 14.17
C ARG A 12 -6.21 19.48 13.10
N LEU A 13 -6.11 18.21 13.46
CA LEU A 13 -6.46 17.12 12.53
C LEU A 13 -7.94 17.14 12.18
N LYS A 14 -8.81 17.41 13.16
CA LYS A 14 -10.25 17.57 12.90
C LYS A 14 -10.54 18.69 11.89
N GLU A 15 -9.82 19.79 11.99
CA GLU A 15 -9.95 20.89 11.01
C GLU A 15 -9.51 20.46 9.61
N ILE A 16 -8.35 19.79 9.51
CA ILE A 16 -7.81 19.31 8.22
C ILE A 16 -8.78 18.33 7.56
N LEU A 17 -9.40 17.44 8.35
CA LEU A 17 -10.35 16.43 7.88
C LEU A 17 -11.77 16.96 7.72
N ASP A 18 -12.07 18.15 8.24
CA ASP A 18 -13.45 18.63 8.41
C ASP A 18 -14.30 17.51 9.03
N LEU A 19 -13.80 16.95 10.12
CA LEU A 19 -14.38 15.76 10.77
C LEU A 19 -15.68 16.13 11.47
N ARG A 20 -16.76 15.45 11.10
CA ARG A 20 -18.09 15.74 11.62
C ARG A 20 -18.73 14.48 12.20
N GLY A 21 -19.36 14.63 13.36
CA GLY A 21 -20.07 13.55 14.05
C GLY A 21 -19.21 12.78 15.06
N TYR A 22 -17.90 12.93 15.04
CA TYR A 22 -17.01 12.21 15.95
C TYR A 22 -17.25 12.61 17.42
N ASP A 23 -17.27 13.91 17.69
CA ASP A 23 -17.45 14.41 19.07
C ASP A 23 -18.85 14.11 19.63
N LYS A 24 -19.80 13.82 18.75
CA LYS A 24 -21.17 13.42 19.14
C LYS A 24 -21.31 11.92 19.36
N GLY A 25 -20.24 11.15 19.14
CA GLY A 25 -20.25 9.70 19.31
C GLY A 25 -21.00 8.93 18.24
N TYR A 26 -21.22 9.52 17.06
CA TYR A 26 -21.89 8.83 15.97
C TYR A 26 -21.02 7.70 15.42
N GLU A 27 -21.64 6.57 15.08
CA GLU A 27 -20.92 5.46 14.43
C GLU A 27 -20.39 5.86 13.06
N ASP A 28 -21.19 6.59 12.30
CA ASP A 28 -20.82 7.10 10.98
C ASP A 28 -20.38 8.54 11.11
N VAL A 29 -19.16 8.82 10.68
CA VAL A 29 -18.61 10.17 10.71
C VAL A 29 -18.29 10.63 9.27
N ALA A 30 -18.35 11.94 9.04
CA ALA A 30 -18.03 12.53 7.76
C ALA A 30 -16.63 13.16 7.80
N VAL A 31 -15.88 12.99 6.70
CA VAL A 31 -14.56 13.62 6.52
C VAL A 31 -14.52 14.20 5.11
N ASN A 32 -13.68 15.22 4.87
CA ASN A 32 -13.47 15.68 3.50
C ASN A 32 -12.57 14.71 2.74
N ARG A 33 -12.78 14.63 1.41
CA ARG A 33 -12.04 13.71 0.55
C ARG A 33 -10.53 13.96 0.58
N ALA A 34 -10.10 15.21 0.51
CA ALA A 34 -8.68 15.57 0.47
C ALA A 34 -7.97 15.14 1.76
N GLY A 35 -8.59 15.38 2.92
CA GLY A 35 -8.05 14.95 4.21
C GLY A 35 -7.98 13.43 4.34
N LEU A 36 -9.02 12.73 3.92
CA LEU A 36 -9.02 11.26 3.92
C LEU A 36 -7.94 10.70 3.00
N THR A 37 -7.80 11.27 1.79
CA THR A 37 -6.77 10.86 0.83
C THR A 37 -5.37 11.04 1.44
N LEU A 38 -5.14 12.15 2.13
CA LEU A 38 -3.87 12.41 2.80
C LEU A 38 -3.56 11.34 3.86
N LEU A 39 -4.55 10.97 4.67
CA LEU A 39 -4.38 9.89 5.66
C LEU A 39 -4.09 8.55 5.01
N ILE A 40 -4.78 8.22 3.93
CA ILE A 40 -4.52 6.99 3.17
C ILE A 40 -3.09 6.98 2.65
N GLN A 41 -2.62 8.08 2.08
CA GLN A 41 -1.25 8.19 1.57
C GLN A 41 -0.21 8.01 2.68
N GLN A 42 -0.45 8.57 3.86
CA GLN A 42 0.42 8.39 5.01
C GLN A 42 0.43 6.94 5.51
N TYR A 43 -0.72 6.28 5.47
CA TYR A 43 -0.80 4.85 5.78
C TYR A 43 0.01 4.02 4.79
N VAL A 44 -0.17 4.24 3.50
CA VAL A 44 0.51 3.49 2.43
C VAL A 44 2.02 3.72 2.47
N ALA A 45 2.46 4.94 2.76
CA ALA A 45 3.88 5.31 2.81
C ALA A 45 4.68 4.55 3.88
N ARG A 46 4.01 3.93 4.85
CA ARG A 46 4.66 3.13 5.91
C ARG A 46 5.16 1.78 5.42
N PHE A 47 4.73 1.32 4.26
CA PHE A 47 5.01 -0.01 3.76
C PHE A 47 6.01 0.05 2.61
N PRO A 48 7.13 -0.70 2.69
CA PRO A 48 8.16 -0.62 1.66
C PRO A 48 7.69 -1.26 0.35
N LEU A 49 7.96 -0.58 -0.76
CA LEU A 49 7.63 -1.05 -2.11
C LEU A 49 8.89 -1.60 -2.78
N ASP A 50 8.78 -2.76 -3.42
CA ASP A 50 9.80 -3.24 -4.36
C ASP A 50 9.74 -2.38 -5.62
N GLU A 51 10.59 -1.36 -5.68
CA GLU A 51 10.56 -0.37 -6.75
C GLU A 51 10.92 -0.95 -8.12
N ASP A 52 11.93 -1.82 -8.18
CA ASP A 52 12.35 -2.44 -9.44
C ASP A 52 11.22 -3.30 -10.02
N TRP A 53 10.58 -4.08 -9.17
CA TRP A 53 9.42 -4.86 -9.58
C TRP A 53 8.27 -3.97 -10.06
N TYR A 54 7.97 -2.92 -9.32
CA TYR A 54 6.88 -1.99 -9.65
C TYR A 54 7.09 -1.32 -11.01
N ARG A 55 8.33 -0.90 -11.29
CA ARG A 55 8.69 -0.30 -12.58
C ARG A 55 8.59 -1.32 -13.71
N ALA A 56 8.98 -2.56 -13.46
CA ALA A 56 8.92 -3.62 -14.47
C ALA A 56 7.47 -3.95 -14.88
N VAL A 57 6.53 -3.94 -13.93
CA VAL A 57 5.13 -4.26 -14.22
C VAL A 57 4.28 -3.04 -14.58
N ASN A 58 4.82 -1.83 -14.45
CA ASN A 58 4.16 -0.57 -14.81
C ASN A 58 5.04 0.26 -15.74
N PRO A 59 5.13 -0.10 -17.05
CA PRO A 59 6.01 0.59 -17.99
C PRO A 59 5.72 2.08 -18.13
N ASP A 60 4.47 2.49 -17.98
CA ASP A 60 4.07 3.90 -18.00
C ASP A 60 4.72 4.69 -16.86
N VAL A 61 4.80 4.10 -15.69
CA VAL A 61 5.46 4.70 -14.52
C VAL A 61 6.97 4.73 -14.73
N ASP A 62 7.56 3.66 -15.25
CA ASP A 62 8.99 3.59 -15.55
C ASP A 62 9.41 4.69 -16.51
N ASP A 63 8.64 4.88 -17.57
CA ASP A 63 8.89 5.95 -18.56
C ASP A 63 8.79 7.34 -17.91
N ALA A 64 7.81 7.56 -17.04
CA ALA A 64 7.64 8.83 -16.33
C ALA A 64 8.81 9.11 -15.38
N ILE A 65 9.36 8.09 -14.73
CA ILE A 65 10.53 8.23 -13.87
C ILE A 65 11.76 8.58 -14.70
N ARG A 66 11.96 7.90 -15.82
CA ARG A 66 13.10 8.16 -16.73
C ARG A 66 13.07 9.56 -17.32
N SER A 67 11.88 10.09 -17.59
CA SER A 67 11.71 11.44 -18.13
C SER A 67 11.78 12.53 -17.05
N GLY A 68 11.84 12.15 -15.77
CA GLY A 68 11.85 13.10 -14.66
C GLY A 68 10.47 13.62 -14.26
N ALA A 69 9.39 13.11 -14.85
CA ALA A 69 8.03 13.55 -14.51
C ALA A 69 7.59 13.05 -13.13
N ILE A 70 8.13 11.90 -12.70
CA ILE A 70 7.89 11.30 -11.39
C ILE A 70 9.23 11.00 -10.75
N ALA A 71 9.38 11.28 -9.45
CA ALA A 71 10.65 11.13 -8.75
C ALA A 71 11.03 9.66 -8.50
N SER A 72 10.06 8.81 -8.13
CA SER A 72 10.30 7.41 -7.81
C SER A 72 9.04 6.56 -7.95
N ALA A 73 9.23 5.24 -8.00
CA ALA A 73 8.12 4.29 -7.97
C ALA A 73 7.31 4.41 -6.68
N THR A 74 7.99 4.56 -5.54
CA THR A 74 7.32 4.76 -4.25
C THR A 74 6.44 6.00 -4.25
N GLU A 75 6.94 7.12 -4.76
CA GLU A 75 6.14 8.35 -4.86
C GLU A 75 4.87 8.12 -5.69
N HIS A 76 4.99 7.47 -6.85
CA HIS A 76 3.83 7.19 -7.68
C HIS A 76 2.84 6.27 -6.96
N PHE A 77 3.34 5.18 -6.36
CA PHE A 77 2.48 4.21 -5.67
C PHE A 77 1.71 4.86 -4.52
N VAL A 78 2.39 5.64 -3.69
CA VAL A 78 1.78 6.31 -2.54
C VAL A 78 0.75 7.36 -2.97
N SER A 79 1.08 8.16 -3.98
CA SER A 79 0.22 9.28 -4.40
C SER A 79 -0.94 8.86 -5.30
N GLN A 80 -0.77 7.82 -6.12
CA GLN A 80 -1.74 7.44 -7.13
C GLN A 80 -1.97 5.94 -7.24
N GLY A 81 -0.90 5.15 -7.30
CA GLY A 81 -0.97 3.74 -7.68
C GLY A 81 -1.85 2.91 -6.75
N TYR A 82 -1.73 3.12 -5.44
CA TYR A 82 -2.55 2.41 -4.46
C TYR A 82 -4.04 2.69 -4.69
N LEU A 83 -4.40 3.94 -4.88
CA LEU A 83 -5.80 4.35 -5.12
C LEU A 83 -6.33 3.89 -6.47
N GLU A 84 -5.45 3.72 -7.46
CA GLU A 84 -5.79 3.17 -8.77
C GLU A 84 -5.94 1.64 -8.76
N GLY A 85 -5.59 0.99 -7.64
CA GLY A 85 -5.62 -0.46 -7.54
C GLY A 85 -4.44 -1.18 -8.19
N ARG A 86 -3.32 -0.48 -8.41
CA ARG A 86 -2.11 -1.12 -8.93
C ARG A 86 -1.57 -2.13 -7.94
N ALA A 87 -1.01 -3.21 -8.43
CA ALA A 87 -0.51 -4.30 -7.61
C ALA A 87 0.66 -3.86 -6.72
N TYR A 88 0.72 -4.43 -5.52
CA TYR A 88 1.74 -4.17 -4.51
C TYR A 88 2.63 -5.39 -4.33
N CYS A 89 3.96 -5.17 -4.35
CA CYS A 89 4.94 -6.15 -3.92
C CYS A 89 5.85 -5.50 -2.88
N PRO A 90 5.87 -6.03 -1.63
CA PRO A 90 6.72 -5.45 -0.58
C PRO A 90 8.19 -5.70 -0.86
N ALA A 91 9.04 -4.71 -0.56
CA ALA A 91 10.49 -4.84 -0.69
C ALA A 91 11.07 -5.89 0.27
N ASP A 92 10.38 -6.13 1.39
CA ASP A 92 10.81 -7.06 2.44
C ASP A 92 10.06 -8.39 2.40
N PHE A 93 9.55 -8.80 1.23
CA PHE A 93 8.90 -10.10 1.07
C PHE A 93 9.88 -11.24 1.35
N ASP A 94 9.49 -12.16 2.24
CA ASP A 94 10.28 -13.31 2.63
C ASP A 94 9.53 -14.60 2.29
N GLU A 95 10.04 -15.37 1.34
CA GLU A 95 9.39 -16.62 0.89
C GLU A 95 9.29 -17.65 2.02
N THR A 96 10.33 -17.79 2.85
CA THR A 96 10.32 -18.73 3.96
C THR A 96 9.26 -18.36 4.98
N ALA A 97 9.22 -17.10 5.39
CA ALA A 97 8.19 -16.61 6.31
C ALA A 97 6.79 -16.76 5.72
N TYR A 98 6.65 -16.50 4.42
CA TYR A 98 5.37 -16.63 3.75
C TYR A 98 4.81 -18.06 3.84
N LEU A 99 5.66 -19.07 3.60
CA LEU A 99 5.27 -20.47 3.73
C LEU A 99 5.00 -20.86 5.18
N GLU A 100 5.80 -20.39 6.13
CA GLU A 100 5.59 -20.70 7.54
C GLU A 100 4.29 -20.11 8.08
N LEU A 101 3.94 -18.89 7.65
CA LEU A 101 2.74 -18.21 8.08
C LEU A 101 1.48 -18.65 7.32
N ASN A 102 1.66 -19.38 6.21
CA ASN A 102 0.57 -19.86 5.37
C ASN A 102 0.78 -21.37 5.05
N PRO A 103 0.59 -22.25 6.04
CA PRO A 103 0.89 -23.69 5.85
C PRO A 103 0.10 -24.36 4.72
N ASP A 104 -1.07 -23.84 4.37
CA ASP A 104 -1.88 -24.33 3.26
C ASP A 104 -1.16 -24.21 1.90
N LEU A 105 -0.22 -23.29 1.77
CA LEU A 105 0.53 -23.10 0.54
C LEU A 105 1.68 -24.10 0.36
N ARG A 106 2.10 -24.76 1.44
CA ARG A 106 3.25 -25.66 1.39
C ARG A 106 3.01 -26.85 0.45
N ALA A 107 1.88 -27.51 0.60
CA ALA A 107 1.53 -28.65 -0.26
C ALA A 107 1.40 -28.20 -1.72
N ALA A 108 0.74 -27.08 -1.98
CA ALA A 108 0.61 -26.54 -3.33
C ALA A 108 1.98 -26.17 -3.94
N ARG A 109 2.91 -25.66 -3.13
CA ARG A 109 4.27 -25.36 -3.56
C ARG A 109 5.03 -26.64 -3.93
N GLU A 110 4.95 -27.67 -3.10
CA GLU A 110 5.59 -28.98 -3.34
C GLU A 110 5.04 -29.67 -4.57
N ASP A 111 3.73 -29.54 -4.83
CA ASP A 111 3.07 -30.10 -6.01
C ASP A 111 3.32 -29.28 -7.29
N GLY A 112 4.07 -28.19 -7.21
CA GLY A 112 4.38 -27.33 -8.35
C GLY A 112 3.23 -26.43 -8.80
N MET A 113 2.14 -26.35 -8.03
CA MET A 113 0.99 -25.49 -8.35
C MET A 113 1.30 -24.01 -8.13
N ILE A 114 2.28 -23.70 -7.27
CA ILE A 114 2.73 -22.34 -6.99
C ILE A 114 4.25 -22.30 -7.26
N PRO A 115 4.65 -22.04 -8.51
CA PRO A 115 6.07 -22.02 -8.85
C PRO A 115 6.82 -20.79 -8.27
N ASP A 116 6.11 -19.69 -8.06
CA ASP A 116 6.71 -18.44 -7.55
C ASP A 116 5.80 -17.86 -6.46
N LEU A 117 6.31 -17.86 -5.23
CA LEU A 117 5.56 -17.39 -4.05
C LEU A 117 5.33 -15.88 -4.07
N ARG A 118 6.26 -15.11 -4.60
CA ARG A 118 6.09 -13.66 -4.74
C ARG A 118 4.94 -13.35 -5.70
N VAL A 119 4.89 -14.04 -6.82
CA VAL A 119 3.79 -13.90 -7.79
C VAL A 119 2.46 -14.29 -7.14
N HIS A 120 2.45 -15.37 -6.37
CA HIS A 120 1.23 -15.76 -5.65
C HIS A 120 0.76 -14.68 -4.69
N PHE A 121 1.69 -14.09 -3.91
CA PHE A 121 1.35 -13.00 -3.00
C PHE A 121 0.76 -11.81 -3.75
N VAL A 122 1.40 -11.37 -4.82
CA VAL A 122 0.95 -10.21 -5.61
C VAL A 122 -0.44 -10.44 -6.22
N ARG A 123 -0.69 -11.65 -6.75
CA ARG A 123 -1.96 -11.97 -7.42
C ARG A 123 -3.12 -12.26 -6.47
N SER A 124 -2.83 -12.91 -5.35
CA SER A 124 -3.88 -13.45 -4.48
C SER A 124 -3.63 -13.15 -3.01
N GLY A 125 -2.43 -13.39 -2.51
CA GLY A 125 -2.12 -13.33 -1.09
C GLY A 125 -2.36 -11.97 -0.46
N HIS A 126 -2.00 -10.90 -1.16
CA HIS A 126 -2.22 -9.54 -0.68
C HIS A 126 -3.72 -9.26 -0.50
N ALA A 127 -4.54 -9.56 -1.49
CA ALA A 127 -5.99 -9.36 -1.42
C ALA A 127 -6.64 -10.24 -0.35
N GLU A 128 -6.07 -11.43 -0.09
CA GLU A 128 -6.54 -12.35 0.95
C GLU A 128 -6.08 -11.94 2.35
N GLY A 129 -5.23 -10.92 2.47
CA GLY A 129 -4.67 -10.49 3.75
C GLY A 129 -3.65 -11.45 4.33
N ARG A 130 -2.96 -12.24 3.50
CA ARG A 130 -1.96 -13.20 3.97
C ARG A 130 -0.72 -12.49 4.50
N ARG A 131 -0.20 -13.02 5.60
CA ARG A 131 1.04 -12.50 6.21
C ARG A 131 2.25 -13.07 5.47
N TYR A 132 3.30 -12.24 5.32
CA TYR A 132 4.53 -12.60 4.60
C TYR A 132 5.81 -12.34 5.43
N LYS A 133 5.66 -11.87 6.64
CA LYS A 133 6.75 -11.66 7.59
C LYS A 133 6.24 -11.61 9.03
#